data_2967bfea577bbd6d286e1cddf3862895
#
_entry.id   2967bfea577bbd6d286e1cddf3862895
#
_cell.length_a   1.000
_cell.length_b   1.000
_cell.length_c   1.000
_cell.angle_alpha   90.00
_cell.angle_beta   90.00
_cell.angle_gamma   90.00
#
_symmetry.space_group_name_H-M   'P 1'
#
loop_
_entity.id
_entity.type
_entity.pdbx_description
1 polymer ?
#
loop_
_entity_poly.entity_id
_entity_poly.type
_entity_poly.pdbx_seq_one_letter_code
_entity_poly.pdbx_strand_id
1 'polypeptide(L)'
;MLILHSLPKAELHLHLEGSIEPATLIELGATGTSAPYKDFAGFIEAFKWVTGHLRSPEDYALITRRLLESLERQNVRYAEITLSAGVVLWRKQNFGAVYEAVRRAASKSSVTVYWILDAVRHFGPDHAMEVAQLAAERVEEGVVAFGIGGDEARGPAEWFRDAFAFARSRGLRLTAHAGEICGPESVWKALEIGAERIGHGISSARDPALLRHLRECGVPLEICVSSNLATGVVASFADHPLRGIYDAGVPVVLNSDDPAMFGCTLTGEYELARKHFGFSDREIEDLAQNSFHHAFRYNR
;
A
#
# COMPACT_ATOMS: atom_id res chain seq x y z
N MET A 1 29.87 2.14 -3.14
CA MET A 1 28.52 2.70 -3.41
C MET A 1 27.58 1.50 -3.60
N LEU A 2 26.54 1.41 -2.79
CA LEU A 2 25.54 0.35 -2.81
C LEU A 2 24.78 0.34 -4.15
N ILE A 3 24.66 -0.84 -4.77
CA ILE A 3 23.88 -1.02 -5.99
C ILE A 3 22.44 -1.36 -5.61
N LEU A 4 21.55 -0.40 -5.70
CA LEU A 4 20.16 -0.51 -5.22
C LEU A 4 19.35 -1.58 -5.95
N HIS A 5 19.61 -1.81 -7.24
CA HIS A 5 18.96 -2.88 -8.00
C HIS A 5 19.30 -4.29 -7.49
N SER A 6 20.49 -4.50 -6.93
CA SER A 6 20.88 -5.79 -6.36
C SER A 6 20.47 -5.98 -4.90
N LEU A 7 20.08 -4.89 -4.21
CA LEU A 7 19.64 -4.96 -2.82
C LEU A 7 18.32 -5.73 -2.72
N PRO A 8 18.26 -6.84 -1.96
CA PRO A 8 16.97 -7.49 -1.69
C PRO A 8 16.03 -6.56 -0.93
N LYS A 9 14.78 -6.50 -1.37
CA LYS A 9 13.74 -5.63 -0.81
C LYS A 9 12.45 -6.41 -0.61
N ALA A 10 11.62 -5.98 0.34
CA ALA A 10 10.21 -6.35 0.42
C ALA A 10 9.35 -5.12 0.12
N GLU A 11 8.19 -5.35 -0.52
CA GLU A 11 7.18 -4.34 -0.81
C GLU A 11 5.97 -4.64 0.05
N LEU A 12 5.57 -3.71 0.92
CA LEU A 12 4.50 -3.94 1.91
C LEU A 12 3.29 -3.03 1.73
N HIS A 13 3.40 -2.02 0.86
CA HIS A 13 2.34 -1.08 0.56
C HIS A 13 2.31 -0.80 -0.94
N LEU A 14 1.58 -1.62 -1.65
CA LEU A 14 1.50 -1.65 -3.10
C LEU A 14 0.11 -2.06 -3.54
N HIS A 15 -0.56 -1.22 -4.32
CA HIS A 15 -1.88 -1.48 -4.88
C HIS A 15 -1.76 -2.15 -6.25
N LEU A 16 -2.37 -3.34 -6.38
CA LEU A 16 -2.36 -4.09 -7.64
C LEU A 16 -2.89 -3.24 -8.81
N GLU A 17 -3.99 -2.55 -8.58
CA GLU A 17 -4.67 -1.76 -9.60
C GLU A 17 -3.88 -0.53 -10.02
N GLY A 18 -3.12 0.06 -9.10
CA GLY A 18 -2.25 1.22 -9.39
C GLY A 18 -0.93 0.88 -10.07
N SER A 19 -0.68 -0.42 -10.28
CA SER A 19 0.50 -0.91 -11.00
C SER A 19 0.29 -1.05 -12.51
N ILE A 20 -0.86 -0.65 -13.04
CA ILE A 20 -1.22 -0.87 -14.44
C ILE A 20 -0.52 0.13 -15.35
N GLU A 21 0.54 -0.32 -16.00
CA GLU A 21 1.30 0.48 -16.96
C GLU A 21 0.44 0.97 -18.14
N PRO A 22 0.72 2.15 -18.75
CA PRO A 22 -0.07 2.69 -19.84
C PRO A 22 -0.23 1.73 -21.04
N ALA A 23 0.80 0.95 -21.36
CA ALA A 23 0.72 -0.06 -22.43
C ALA A 23 -0.28 -1.16 -22.09
N THR A 24 -0.37 -1.54 -20.82
CA THR A 24 -1.36 -2.53 -20.34
C THR A 24 -2.78 -1.96 -20.37
N LEU A 25 -2.97 -0.69 -20.03
CA LEU A 25 -4.27 -0.03 -20.15
C LEU A 25 -4.79 -0.03 -21.58
N ILE A 26 -3.91 0.23 -22.56
CA ILE A 26 -4.26 0.16 -24.00
C ILE A 26 -4.70 -1.26 -24.37
N GLU A 27 -3.99 -2.29 -23.92
CA GLU A 27 -4.35 -3.69 -24.16
C GLU A 27 -5.71 -4.05 -23.51
N LEU A 28 -6.01 -3.48 -22.34
CA LEU A 28 -7.30 -3.60 -21.67
C LEU A 28 -8.41 -2.75 -22.31
N GLY A 29 -8.11 -2.06 -23.43
CA GLY A 29 -9.07 -1.31 -24.23
C GLY A 29 -9.23 0.14 -23.82
N ALA A 30 -8.27 0.72 -23.10
CA ALA A 30 -8.27 2.14 -22.82
C ALA A 30 -8.06 2.96 -24.10
N THR A 31 -8.90 3.96 -24.30
CA THR A 31 -8.76 4.96 -25.34
C THR A 31 -8.38 6.29 -24.69
N GLY A 32 -7.09 6.64 -24.73
CA GLY A 32 -6.57 7.84 -24.06
C GLY A 32 -5.87 7.54 -22.72
N THR A 33 -5.67 8.56 -21.93
CA THR A 33 -5.05 8.52 -20.60
C THR A 33 -6.01 9.05 -19.55
N SER A 34 -5.81 8.69 -18.27
CA SER A 34 -6.50 9.38 -17.18
C SER A 34 -6.23 10.89 -17.22
N ALA A 35 -7.15 11.68 -16.71
CA ALA A 35 -6.88 13.10 -16.53
C ALA A 35 -5.66 13.29 -15.60
N PRO A 36 -4.76 14.22 -15.90
CA PRO A 36 -3.68 14.57 -14.99
C PRO A 36 -4.28 15.10 -13.68
N TYR A 37 -3.73 14.67 -12.55
CA TYR A 37 -4.15 15.13 -11.23
C TYR A 37 -3.05 15.91 -10.52
N LYS A 38 -3.44 16.78 -9.59
CA LYS A 38 -2.55 17.63 -8.80
C LYS A 38 -2.87 17.56 -7.30
N ASP A 39 -3.89 16.80 -6.96
CA ASP A 39 -4.36 16.60 -5.60
C ASP A 39 -4.93 15.19 -5.43
N PHE A 40 -5.19 14.84 -4.19
CA PHE A 40 -5.70 13.51 -3.83
C PHE A 40 -7.07 13.21 -4.46
N ALA A 41 -7.96 14.19 -4.56
CA ALA A 41 -9.28 13.98 -5.16
C ALA A 41 -9.16 13.63 -6.65
N GLY A 42 -8.30 14.34 -7.38
CA GLY A 42 -8.00 14.05 -8.78
C GLY A 42 -7.35 12.67 -8.95
N PHE A 43 -6.46 12.27 -8.02
CA PHE A 43 -5.88 10.92 -8.01
C PHE A 43 -6.98 9.85 -7.86
N ILE A 44 -7.94 10.01 -6.95
CA ILE A 44 -9.05 9.07 -6.78
C ILE A 44 -9.88 8.94 -8.06
N GLU A 45 -10.14 10.04 -8.78
CA GLU A 45 -10.85 9.97 -10.08
C GLU A 45 -10.03 9.25 -11.15
N ALA A 46 -8.70 9.48 -11.19
CA ALA A 46 -7.80 8.73 -12.07
C ALA A 46 -7.76 7.24 -11.73
N PHE A 47 -7.71 6.89 -10.45
CA PHE A 47 -7.76 5.49 -9.98
C PHE A 47 -9.07 4.80 -10.38
N LYS A 48 -10.21 5.48 -10.26
CA LYS A 48 -11.51 4.97 -10.73
C LYS A 48 -11.50 4.72 -12.23
N TRP A 49 -10.89 5.61 -13.01
CA TRP A 49 -10.75 5.44 -14.45
C TRP A 49 -9.88 4.23 -14.79
N VAL A 50 -8.72 4.07 -14.14
CA VAL A 50 -7.81 2.93 -14.31
C VAL A 50 -8.52 1.62 -13.98
N THR A 51 -9.10 1.51 -12.79
CA THR A 51 -9.81 0.30 -12.35
C THR A 51 -11.03 -0.02 -13.21
N GLY A 52 -11.60 0.99 -13.87
CA GLY A 52 -12.69 0.86 -14.83
C GLY A 52 -12.40 -0.09 -16.01
N HIS A 53 -11.13 -0.33 -16.33
CA HIS A 53 -10.69 -1.20 -17.41
C HIS A 53 -10.52 -2.67 -16.98
N LEU A 54 -10.54 -2.97 -15.68
CA LEU A 54 -10.52 -4.34 -15.17
C LEU A 54 -11.94 -4.92 -15.17
N ARG A 55 -12.24 -5.79 -16.14
CA ARG A 55 -13.60 -6.29 -16.42
C ARG A 55 -13.75 -7.78 -16.15
N SER A 56 -12.64 -8.52 -16.15
CA SER A 56 -12.63 -9.98 -16.02
C SER A 56 -11.53 -10.44 -15.06
N PRO A 57 -11.62 -11.66 -14.53
CA PRO A 57 -10.54 -12.28 -13.76
C PRO A 57 -9.22 -12.37 -14.54
N GLU A 58 -9.28 -12.52 -15.86
CA GLU A 58 -8.12 -12.59 -16.76
C GLU A 58 -7.36 -11.25 -16.81
N ASP A 59 -8.07 -10.12 -16.72
CA ASP A 59 -7.47 -8.79 -16.65
C ASP A 59 -6.65 -8.65 -15.35
N TYR A 60 -7.21 -9.08 -14.22
CA TYR A 60 -6.51 -9.11 -12.93
C TYR A 60 -5.30 -10.05 -12.97
N ALA A 61 -5.41 -11.22 -13.60
CA ALA A 61 -4.28 -12.12 -13.79
C ALA A 61 -3.17 -11.50 -14.66
N LEU A 62 -3.54 -10.74 -15.71
CA LEU A 62 -2.60 -10.04 -16.57
C LEU A 62 -1.79 -9.01 -15.80
N ILE A 63 -2.46 -8.12 -15.06
CA ILE A 63 -1.78 -7.06 -14.31
C ILE A 63 -0.93 -7.62 -13.18
N THR A 64 -1.37 -8.71 -12.53
CA THR A 64 -0.58 -9.41 -11.51
C THR A 64 0.74 -9.94 -12.09
N ARG A 65 0.72 -10.60 -13.24
CA ARG A 65 1.95 -11.10 -13.88
C ARG A 65 2.92 -9.95 -14.19
N ARG A 66 2.43 -8.87 -14.79
CA ARG A 66 3.26 -7.71 -15.18
C ARG A 66 3.86 -6.99 -13.98
N LEU A 67 3.07 -6.83 -12.92
CA LEU A 67 3.57 -6.29 -11.66
C LEU A 67 4.71 -7.16 -11.13
N LEU A 68 4.51 -8.46 -11.02
CA LEU A 68 5.51 -9.37 -10.46
C LEU A 68 6.79 -9.42 -11.31
N GLU A 69 6.68 -9.40 -12.62
CA GLU A 69 7.85 -9.24 -13.52
C GLU A 69 8.62 -7.93 -13.25
N SER A 70 7.91 -6.85 -12.93
CA SER A 70 8.53 -5.57 -12.54
C SER A 70 9.23 -5.67 -11.19
N LEU A 71 8.61 -6.29 -10.20
CA LEU A 71 9.18 -6.51 -8.86
C LEU A 71 10.43 -7.42 -8.92
N GLU A 72 10.39 -8.48 -9.73
CA GLU A 72 11.55 -9.37 -9.95
C GLU A 72 12.76 -8.62 -10.49
N ARG A 73 12.57 -7.76 -11.50
CA ARG A 73 13.63 -6.91 -12.06
C ARG A 73 14.27 -5.97 -11.04
N GLN A 74 13.54 -5.61 -9.99
CA GLN A 74 13.98 -4.75 -8.90
C GLN A 74 14.61 -5.52 -7.73
N ASN A 75 14.75 -6.84 -7.84
CA ASN A 75 15.20 -7.73 -6.77
C ASN A 75 14.29 -7.68 -5.51
N VAL A 76 12.99 -7.47 -5.72
CA VAL A 76 11.99 -7.67 -4.67
C VAL A 76 11.83 -9.18 -4.45
N ARG A 77 11.93 -9.62 -3.21
CA ARG A 77 11.87 -11.04 -2.83
C ARG A 77 10.56 -11.43 -2.15
N TYR A 78 9.88 -10.44 -1.62
CA TYR A 78 8.64 -10.60 -0.87
C TYR A 78 7.73 -9.41 -1.13
N ALA A 79 6.45 -9.64 -1.30
CA ALA A 79 5.46 -8.58 -1.45
C ALA A 79 4.15 -8.92 -0.73
N GLU A 80 3.58 -7.92 -0.07
CA GLU A 80 2.21 -7.92 0.41
C GLU A 80 1.41 -6.96 -0.47
N ILE A 81 0.70 -7.54 -1.44
CA ILE A 81 0.01 -6.76 -2.47
C ILE A 81 -1.42 -6.49 -2.03
N THR A 82 -1.80 -5.23 -2.01
CA THR A 82 -3.18 -4.82 -1.76
C THR A 82 -4.03 -5.05 -2.99
N LEU A 83 -5.11 -5.83 -2.83
CA LEU A 83 -6.19 -5.98 -3.80
C LEU A 83 -7.39 -5.19 -3.29
N SER A 84 -7.88 -4.24 -4.08
CA SER A 84 -9.03 -3.40 -3.75
C SER A 84 -10.35 -4.20 -3.79
N ALA A 85 -10.48 -5.16 -2.86
CA ALA A 85 -11.65 -6.04 -2.78
C ALA A 85 -12.96 -5.24 -2.67
N GLY A 86 -12.92 -4.10 -1.98
CA GLY A 86 -14.05 -3.18 -1.91
C GLY A 86 -14.50 -2.67 -3.28
N VAL A 87 -13.57 -2.39 -4.20
CA VAL A 87 -13.89 -1.96 -5.57
C VAL A 87 -14.47 -3.14 -6.38
N VAL A 88 -13.90 -4.33 -6.25
CA VAL A 88 -14.40 -5.55 -6.93
C VAL A 88 -15.86 -5.81 -6.56
N LEU A 89 -16.20 -5.75 -5.27
CA LEU A 89 -17.57 -5.92 -4.77
C LEU A 89 -18.50 -4.81 -5.27
N TRP A 90 -18.08 -3.55 -5.15
CA TRP A 90 -18.89 -2.41 -5.59
C TRP A 90 -19.22 -2.48 -7.09
N ARG A 91 -18.28 -3.00 -7.89
CA ARG A 91 -18.50 -3.26 -9.32
C ARG A 91 -19.30 -4.53 -9.61
N LYS A 92 -19.73 -5.25 -8.58
CA LYS A 92 -20.50 -6.52 -8.69
C LYS A 92 -19.76 -7.59 -9.50
N GLN A 93 -18.43 -7.59 -9.45
CA GLN A 93 -17.61 -8.63 -10.04
C GLN A 93 -17.56 -9.85 -9.10
N ASN A 94 -17.31 -11.03 -9.68
CA ASN A 94 -17.13 -12.24 -8.89
C ASN A 94 -15.76 -12.22 -8.19
N PHE A 95 -15.74 -11.81 -6.92
CA PHE A 95 -14.51 -11.71 -6.15
C PHE A 95 -13.75 -13.03 -6.06
N GLY A 96 -14.45 -14.17 -5.87
CA GLY A 96 -13.79 -15.48 -5.82
C GLY A 96 -13.03 -15.82 -7.09
N ALA A 97 -13.62 -15.52 -8.26
CA ALA A 97 -12.95 -15.73 -9.55
C ALA A 97 -11.76 -14.78 -9.75
N VAL A 98 -11.90 -13.50 -9.34
CA VAL A 98 -10.79 -12.53 -9.38
C VAL A 98 -9.65 -12.98 -8.48
N TYR A 99 -9.95 -13.34 -7.23
CA TYR A 99 -8.94 -13.77 -6.26
C TYR A 99 -8.17 -15.00 -6.72
N GLU A 100 -8.89 -16.02 -7.21
CA GLU A 100 -8.24 -17.23 -7.76
C GLU A 100 -7.35 -16.91 -8.97
N ALA A 101 -7.76 -15.98 -9.82
CA ALA A 101 -6.96 -15.56 -10.99
C ALA A 101 -5.66 -14.88 -10.58
N VAL A 102 -5.68 -13.94 -9.60
CA VAL A 102 -4.47 -13.26 -9.12
C VAL A 102 -3.56 -14.23 -8.36
N ARG A 103 -4.12 -15.11 -7.52
CA ARG A 103 -3.37 -16.12 -6.78
C ARG A 103 -2.64 -17.09 -7.72
N ARG A 104 -3.33 -17.59 -8.74
CA ARG A 104 -2.74 -18.46 -9.76
C ARG A 104 -1.67 -17.74 -10.61
N ALA A 105 -1.86 -16.45 -10.88
CA ALA A 105 -0.83 -15.67 -11.57
C ALA A 105 0.41 -15.50 -10.68
N ALA A 106 0.23 -15.18 -9.41
CA ALA A 106 1.30 -15.00 -8.44
C ALA A 106 2.11 -16.28 -8.17
N SER A 107 1.47 -17.46 -8.20
CA SER A 107 2.16 -18.74 -7.95
C SER A 107 3.26 -19.08 -8.97
N LYS A 108 3.37 -18.33 -10.06
CA LYS A 108 4.39 -18.52 -11.11
C LYS A 108 5.59 -17.60 -10.97
N SER A 109 5.55 -16.66 -10.04
CA SER A 109 6.63 -15.70 -9.78
C SER A 109 7.66 -16.26 -8.80
N SER A 110 8.87 -15.75 -8.89
CA SER A 110 9.92 -15.96 -7.88
C SER A 110 9.76 -15.07 -6.65
N VAL A 111 8.89 -14.05 -6.70
CA VAL A 111 8.54 -13.21 -5.56
C VAL A 111 7.58 -13.98 -4.66
N THR A 112 7.87 -14.05 -3.37
CA THR A 112 6.92 -14.56 -2.38
C THR A 112 5.81 -13.54 -2.19
N VAL A 113 4.56 -13.90 -2.54
CA VAL A 113 3.42 -12.99 -2.52
C VAL A 113 2.41 -13.39 -1.46
N TYR A 114 1.97 -12.40 -0.70
CA TYR A 114 0.79 -12.44 0.16
C TYR A 114 -0.15 -11.30 -0.20
N TRP A 115 -1.40 -11.40 0.23
CA TRP A 115 -2.44 -10.45 -0.14
C TRP A 115 -2.98 -9.70 1.06
N ILE A 116 -3.23 -8.41 0.85
CA ILE A 116 -4.02 -7.56 1.74
C ILE A 116 -5.33 -7.29 1.03
N LEU A 117 -6.47 -7.58 1.66
CA LEU A 117 -7.76 -7.17 1.11
C LEU A 117 -8.17 -5.83 1.71
N ASP A 118 -8.36 -4.85 0.83
CA ASP A 118 -8.60 -3.47 1.22
C ASP A 118 -10.06 -3.06 1.04
N ALA A 119 -10.62 -2.44 2.06
CA ALA A 119 -11.93 -1.80 2.04
C ALA A 119 -11.79 -0.31 1.76
N VAL A 120 -12.71 0.20 0.96
CA VAL A 120 -12.73 1.63 0.61
C VAL A 120 -13.57 2.41 1.61
N ARG A 121 -12.96 3.38 2.30
CA ARG A 121 -13.58 4.15 3.40
C ARG A 121 -14.92 4.76 3.05
N HIS A 122 -15.06 5.34 1.86
CA HIS A 122 -16.30 6.02 1.46
C HIS A 122 -17.43 5.09 1.01
N PHE A 123 -17.21 3.76 1.01
CA PHE A 123 -18.29 2.77 0.87
C PHE A 123 -18.95 2.41 2.21
N GLY A 124 -18.34 2.84 3.32
CA GLY A 124 -18.88 2.70 4.66
C GLY A 124 -18.55 1.43 5.39
N PRO A 125 -18.92 1.34 6.68
CA PRO A 125 -18.52 0.24 7.56
C PRO A 125 -19.15 -1.11 7.22
N ASP A 126 -20.40 -1.15 6.73
CA ASP A 126 -21.05 -2.41 6.34
C ASP A 126 -20.32 -3.07 5.20
N HIS A 127 -19.95 -2.29 4.18
CA HIS A 127 -19.16 -2.78 3.05
C HIS A 127 -17.75 -3.22 3.48
N ALA A 128 -17.14 -2.51 4.44
CA ALA A 128 -15.87 -2.93 5.01
C ALA A 128 -15.96 -4.26 5.76
N MET A 129 -17.08 -4.51 6.45
CA MET A 129 -17.35 -5.80 7.08
C MET A 129 -17.45 -6.95 6.04
N GLU A 130 -18.08 -6.71 4.88
CA GLU A 130 -18.11 -7.70 3.81
C GLU A 130 -16.70 -8.05 3.31
N VAL A 131 -15.84 -7.03 3.12
CA VAL A 131 -14.43 -7.26 2.74
C VAL A 131 -13.66 -8.02 3.82
N ALA A 132 -13.87 -7.69 5.10
CA ALA A 132 -13.24 -8.38 6.22
C ALA A 132 -13.64 -9.87 6.27
N GLN A 133 -14.89 -10.19 5.96
CA GLN A 133 -15.39 -11.58 5.87
C GLN A 133 -14.72 -12.32 4.72
N LEU A 134 -14.63 -11.72 3.53
CA LEU A 134 -13.92 -12.30 2.39
C LEU A 134 -12.44 -12.55 2.67
N ALA A 135 -11.79 -11.63 3.42
CA ALA A 135 -10.40 -11.78 3.82
C ALA A 135 -10.23 -12.97 4.79
N ALA A 136 -11.13 -13.08 5.76
CA ALA A 136 -11.10 -14.15 6.75
C ALA A 136 -11.30 -15.57 6.15
N GLU A 137 -12.10 -15.67 5.10
CA GLU A 137 -12.31 -16.94 4.36
C GLU A 137 -11.05 -17.42 3.61
N ARG A 138 -10.06 -16.51 3.40
CA ARG A 138 -8.89 -16.75 2.52
C ARG A 138 -7.55 -16.70 3.22
N VAL A 139 -7.54 -16.77 4.54
CA VAL A 139 -6.29 -16.77 5.33
C VAL A 139 -5.36 -17.92 4.89
N GLU A 140 -5.91 -19.12 4.71
CA GLU A 140 -5.16 -20.29 4.25
C GLU A 140 -4.78 -20.23 2.76
N GLU A 141 -5.39 -19.31 2.02
CA GLU A 141 -5.11 -19.07 0.61
C GLU A 141 -4.10 -17.93 0.38
N GLY A 142 -3.52 -17.37 1.45
CA GLY A 142 -2.46 -16.36 1.38
C GLY A 142 -2.91 -14.92 1.63
N VAL A 143 -4.15 -14.69 2.09
CA VAL A 143 -4.54 -13.38 2.63
C VAL A 143 -3.98 -13.25 4.03
N VAL A 144 -3.13 -12.24 4.25
CA VAL A 144 -2.45 -12.03 5.54
C VAL A 144 -3.03 -10.88 6.34
N ALA A 145 -3.67 -9.92 5.66
CA ALA A 145 -4.19 -8.73 6.34
C ALA A 145 -5.49 -8.23 5.73
N PHE A 146 -6.22 -7.49 6.56
CA PHE A 146 -7.32 -6.62 6.18
C PHE A 146 -6.87 -5.17 6.32
N GLY A 147 -7.21 -4.34 5.33
CA GLY A 147 -6.85 -2.94 5.29
C GLY A 147 -8.03 -2.00 5.02
N ILE A 148 -7.81 -0.71 5.25
CA ILE A 148 -8.69 0.37 4.80
C ILE A 148 -7.89 1.45 4.09
N GLY A 149 -8.39 1.90 2.93
CA GLY A 149 -7.82 2.98 2.15
C GLY A 149 -8.86 3.97 1.64
N GLY A 150 -8.42 4.93 0.84
CA GLY A 150 -9.25 5.99 0.29
C GLY A 150 -9.34 7.23 1.19
N ASP A 151 -10.32 8.10 0.95
CA ASP A 151 -10.41 9.43 1.55
C ASP A 151 -10.64 9.37 3.07
N GLU A 152 -9.61 9.68 3.85
CA GLU A 152 -9.64 9.69 5.31
C GLU A 152 -10.67 10.67 5.90
N ALA A 153 -10.89 11.80 5.23
CA ALA A 153 -11.83 12.82 5.70
C ALA A 153 -13.29 12.36 5.56
N ARG A 154 -13.57 11.45 4.63
CA ARG A 154 -14.92 10.91 4.36
C ARG A 154 -15.23 9.62 5.08
N GLY A 155 -14.23 8.99 5.70
CA GLY A 155 -14.39 7.74 6.44
C GLY A 155 -13.36 7.64 7.56
N PRO A 156 -13.59 8.32 8.71
CA PRO A 156 -12.67 8.24 9.84
C PRO A 156 -12.49 6.79 10.34
N ALA A 157 -11.29 6.45 10.78
CA ALA A 157 -10.91 5.06 11.09
C ALA A 157 -11.83 4.40 12.13
N GLU A 158 -12.33 5.15 13.11
CA GLU A 158 -13.20 4.64 14.17
C GLU A 158 -14.52 4.04 13.67
N TRP A 159 -14.97 4.39 12.46
CA TRP A 159 -16.16 3.78 11.86
C TRP A 159 -15.96 2.30 11.50
N PHE A 160 -14.71 1.87 11.36
CA PHE A 160 -14.33 0.53 10.91
C PHE A 160 -13.91 -0.41 12.06
N ARG A 161 -14.11 0.03 13.32
CA ARG A 161 -13.71 -0.72 14.53
C ARG A 161 -14.21 -2.16 14.52
N ASP A 162 -15.46 -2.39 14.17
CA ASP A 162 -16.07 -3.72 14.19
C ASP A 162 -15.47 -4.64 13.11
N ALA A 163 -15.21 -4.10 11.90
CA ALA A 163 -14.56 -4.85 10.83
C ALA A 163 -13.12 -5.22 11.20
N PHE A 164 -12.37 -4.30 11.85
CA PHE A 164 -11.01 -4.56 12.35
C PHE A 164 -11.02 -5.60 13.46
N ALA A 165 -11.93 -5.49 14.42
CA ALA A 165 -12.07 -6.47 15.51
C ALA A 165 -12.43 -7.87 14.96
N PHE A 166 -13.35 -7.93 13.99
CA PHE A 166 -13.70 -9.16 13.30
C PHE A 166 -12.49 -9.77 12.58
N ALA A 167 -11.80 -9.00 11.73
CA ALA A 167 -10.64 -9.48 10.97
C ALA A 167 -9.54 -10.03 11.91
N ARG A 168 -9.22 -9.29 12.99
CA ARG A 168 -8.27 -9.74 14.03
C ARG A 168 -8.71 -11.06 14.67
N SER A 169 -10.00 -11.21 15.00
CA SER A 169 -10.53 -12.44 15.61
C SER A 169 -10.41 -13.68 14.71
N ARG A 170 -10.22 -13.45 13.40
CA ARG A 170 -10.01 -14.48 12.38
C ARG A 170 -8.55 -14.72 12.03
N GLY A 171 -7.61 -14.11 12.76
CA GLY A 171 -6.17 -14.30 12.56
C GLY A 171 -5.54 -13.41 11.49
N LEU A 172 -6.27 -12.44 10.96
CA LEU A 172 -5.73 -11.45 10.03
C LEU A 172 -4.95 -10.38 10.77
N ARG A 173 -3.87 -9.90 10.14
CA ARG A 173 -3.17 -8.69 10.53
C ARG A 173 -3.92 -7.47 10.03
N LEU A 174 -3.61 -6.29 10.54
CA LEU A 174 -4.38 -5.08 10.32
C LEU A 174 -3.48 -3.94 9.83
N THR A 175 -3.87 -3.28 8.75
CA THR A 175 -3.22 -2.06 8.26
C THR A 175 -4.25 -0.99 7.93
N ALA A 176 -3.85 0.27 7.95
CA ALA A 176 -4.73 1.37 7.59
C ALA A 176 -3.93 2.53 6.99
N HIS A 177 -4.40 3.08 5.87
CA HIS A 177 -3.95 4.39 5.42
C HIS A 177 -4.40 5.41 6.45
N ALA A 178 -3.49 6.18 7.02
CA ALA A 178 -3.82 7.22 7.99
C ALA A 178 -2.73 8.30 8.03
N GLY A 179 -3.14 9.54 8.22
CA GLY A 179 -2.21 10.65 8.30
C GLY A 179 -1.51 10.97 6.98
N GLU A 180 -2.11 10.63 5.87
CA GLU A 180 -1.72 11.05 4.53
C GLU A 180 -2.31 12.43 4.24
N ILE A 181 -3.65 12.52 4.13
CA ILE A 181 -4.38 13.77 3.85
C ILE A 181 -4.96 14.41 5.10
N CYS A 182 -5.14 13.65 6.18
CA CYS A 182 -5.57 14.14 7.49
C CYS A 182 -4.40 14.37 8.45
N GLY A 183 -4.72 14.95 9.62
CA GLY A 183 -3.73 15.21 10.68
C GLY A 183 -3.29 13.97 11.46
N PRO A 184 -2.40 14.17 12.47
CA PRO A 184 -1.93 13.09 13.35
C PRO A 184 -3.06 12.34 14.06
N GLU A 185 -4.20 12.99 14.27
CA GLU A 185 -5.38 12.41 14.90
C GLU A 185 -5.91 11.19 14.12
N SER A 186 -5.77 11.21 12.78
CA SER A 186 -6.16 10.07 11.94
C SER A 186 -5.30 8.84 12.24
N VAL A 187 -3.99 9.05 12.48
CA VAL A 187 -3.06 7.98 12.86
C VAL A 187 -3.42 7.41 14.24
N TRP A 188 -3.68 8.29 15.23
CA TRP A 188 -4.14 7.85 16.55
C TRP A 188 -5.39 6.98 16.47
N LYS A 189 -6.39 7.39 15.69
CA LYS A 189 -7.63 6.63 15.49
C LYS A 189 -7.40 5.29 14.79
N ALA A 190 -6.48 5.22 13.83
CA ALA A 190 -6.09 3.96 13.20
C ALA A 190 -5.42 3.01 14.21
N LEU A 191 -4.55 3.52 15.08
CA LEU A 191 -3.93 2.74 16.16
C LEU A 191 -4.98 2.25 17.18
N GLU A 192 -5.96 3.08 17.55
CA GLU A 192 -7.04 2.72 18.47
C GLU A 192 -7.91 1.57 17.98
N ILE A 193 -8.16 1.46 16.68
CA ILE A 193 -8.90 0.34 16.09
C ILE A 193 -8.00 -0.87 15.86
N GLY A 194 -6.69 -0.71 16.09
CA GLY A 194 -5.73 -1.78 16.13
C GLY A 194 -4.91 -2.00 14.89
N ALA A 195 -4.73 -0.98 14.05
CA ALA A 195 -3.77 -1.06 12.97
C ALA A 195 -2.36 -1.37 13.49
N GLU A 196 -1.69 -2.31 12.88
CA GLU A 196 -0.35 -2.79 13.25
C GLU A 196 0.73 -2.19 12.37
N ARG A 197 0.34 -1.68 11.19
CA ARG A 197 1.14 -0.85 10.29
C ARG A 197 0.26 0.30 9.81
N ILE A 198 0.89 1.44 9.53
CA ILE A 198 0.20 2.64 9.06
C ILE A 198 0.70 2.98 7.67
N GLY A 199 -0.21 2.95 6.69
CA GLY A 199 0.05 3.47 5.35
C GLY A 199 0.28 4.97 5.41
N HIS A 200 1.36 5.44 4.80
CA HIS A 200 1.90 6.79 4.81
C HIS A 200 2.27 7.31 6.21
N GLY A 201 1.33 7.74 7.01
CA GLY A 201 1.55 8.23 8.36
C GLY A 201 2.39 9.52 8.47
N ILE A 202 2.58 10.25 7.37
CA ILE A 202 3.51 11.38 7.29
C ILE A 202 3.13 12.55 8.20
N SER A 203 1.84 12.72 8.51
CA SER A 203 1.39 13.76 9.45
C SER A 203 1.87 13.52 10.88
N SER A 204 2.32 12.30 11.24
CA SER A 204 2.89 11.96 12.55
C SER A 204 4.08 12.87 12.91
N ALA A 205 4.81 13.38 11.91
CA ALA A 205 5.91 14.31 12.12
C ALA A 205 5.51 15.62 12.85
N ARG A 206 4.21 15.93 12.86
CA ARG A 206 3.66 17.13 13.53
C ARG A 206 3.25 16.88 14.99
N ASP A 207 3.35 15.63 15.45
CA ASP A 207 2.99 15.24 16.82
C ASP A 207 4.13 14.45 17.49
N PRO A 208 4.94 15.09 18.34
CA PRO A 208 6.05 14.43 19.05
C PRO A 208 5.59 13.28 19.98
N ALA A 209 4.37 13.33 20.50
CA ALA A 209 3.82 12.25 21.33
C ALA A 209 3.52 11.03 20.48
N LEU A 210 2.95 11.24 19.27
CA LEU A 210 2.70 10.17 18.31
C LEU A 210 4.00 9.52 17.82
N LEU A 211 5.01 10.31 17.44
CA LEU A 211 6.32 9.77 17.03
C LEU A 211 6.93 8.89 18.13
N ARG A 212 6.85 9.34 19.39
CA ARG A 212 7.33 8.57 20.54
C ARG A 212 6.55 7.26 20.67
N HIS A 213 5.24 7.31 20.59
CA HIS A 213 4.37 6.14 20.68
C HIS A 213 4.67 5.11 19.58
N LEU A 214 4.75 5.55 18.32
CA LEU A 214 5.08 4.70 17.18
C LEU A 214 6.44 4.00 17.36
N ARG A 215 7.45 4.76 17.82
CA ARG A 215 8.77 4.21 18.13
C ARG A 215 8.72 3.18 19.27
N GLU A 216 8.08 3.51 20.39
CA GLU A 216 8.04 2.65 21.59
C GLU A 216 7.24 1.36 21.36
N CYS A 217 6.17 1.44 20.57
CA CYS A 217 5.36 0.29 20.18
C CYS A 217 5.91 -0.46 18.96
N GLY A 218 6.91 0.08 18.28
CA GLY A 218 7.50 -0.53 17.08
C GLY A 218 6.54 -0.57 15.89
N VAL A 219 5.57 0.36 15.81
CA VAL A 219 4.62 0.44 14.70
C VAL A 219 5.29 1.13 13.50
N PRO A 220 5.43 0.44 12.35
CA PRO A 220 6.07 1.03 11.19
C PRO A 220 5.14 1.96 10.42
N LEU A 221 5.74 2.98 9.79
CA LEU A 221 5.12 3.80 8.77
C LEU A 221 5.56 3.32 7.39
N GLU A 222 4.58 3.05 6.52
CA GLU A 222 4.77 2.63 5.13
C GLU A 222 4.83 3.86 4.23
N ILE A 223 6.02 4.46 4.10
CA ILE A 223 6.19 5.76 3.45
C ILE A 223 6.36 5.58 1.95
N CYS A 224 5.60 6.36 1.17
CA CYS A 224 5.55 6.37 -0.28
C CYS A 224 5.84 7.79 -0.78
N VAL A 225 7.13 8.13 -0.96
CA VAL A 225 7.56 9.52 -1.23
C VAL A 225 6.99 10.04 -2.55
N SER A 226 7.07 9.24 -3.63
CA SER A 226 6.56 9.63 -4.94
C SER A 226 5.06 9.87 -4.92
N SER A 227 4.30 9.03 -4.22
CA SER A 227 2.86 9.18 -4.02
C SER A 227 2.53 10.51 -3.32
N ASN A 228 3.20 10.77 -2.19
CA ASN A 228 2.94 11.97 -1.39
C ASN A 228 3.21 13.29 -2.15
N LEU A 229 4.17 13.27 -3.08
CA LEU A 229 4.42 14.40 -3.97
C LEU A 229 3.41 14.48 -5.12
N ALA A 230 3.09 13.36 -5.75
CA ALA A 230 2.19 13.32 -6.90
C ALA A 230 0.75 13.67 -6.54
N THR A 231 0.29 13.28 -5.35
CA THR A 231 -1.03 13.62 -4.80
C THR A 231 -1.08 15.03 -4.19
N GLY A 232 0.06 15.74 -4.15
CA GLY A 232 0.16 17.10 -3.64
C GLY A 232 -0.01 17.24 -2.12
N VAL A 233 -0.02 16.13 -1.38
CA VAL A 233 -0.08 16.18 0.10
C VAL A 233 1.21 16.73 0.71
N VAL A 234 2.31 16.63 -0.06
CA VAL A 234 3.59 17.28 0.23
C VAL A 234 4.01 18.10 -0.99
N ALA A 235 4.42 19.36 -0.77
CA ALA A 235 4.70 20.28 -1.87
C ALA A 235 6.06 20.00 -2.57
N SER A 236 7.05 19.52 -1.83
CA SER A 236 8.39 19.26 -2.37
C SER A 236 9.15 18.23 -1.52
N PHE A 237 10.26 17.70 -2.07
CA PHE A 237 11.16 16.83 -1.29
C PHE A 237 11.68 17.49 0.00
N ALA A 238 11.89 18.81 -0.01
CA ALA A 238 12.38 19.54 1.16
C ALA A 238 11.35 19.61 2.29
N ASP A 239 10.05 19.54 1.95
CA ASP A 239 8.96 19.58 2.92
C ASP A 239 8.56 18.18 3.40
N HIS A 240 9.07 17.13 2.76
CA HIS A 240 8.69 15.76 3.09
C HIS A 240 9.36 15.28 4.38
N PRO A 241 8.58 14.80 5.38
CA PRO A 241 9.08 14.54 6.74
C PRO A 241 9.89 13.24 6.90
N LEU A 242 10.12 12.48 5.84
CA LEU A 242 10.76 11.14 5.88
C LEU A 242 12.01 11.12 6.77
N ARG A 243 12.96 12.07 6.57
CA ARG A 243 14.21 12.09 7.32
C ARG A 243 13.95 12.34 8.81
N GLY A 244 13.09 13.29 9.14
CA GLY A 244 12.75 13.61 10.54
C GLY A 244 12.04 12.47 11.27
N ILE A 245 11.18 11.74 10.59
CA ILE A 245 10.50 10.54 11.12
C ILE A 245 11.53 9.42 11.41
N TYR A 246 12.43 9.16 10.47
CA TYR A 246 13.49 8.17 10.64
C TYR A 246 14.44 8.55 11.80
N ASP A 247 14.87 9.82 11.87
CA ASP A 247 15.74 10.32 12.94
C ASP A 247 15.08 10.30 14.32
N ALA A 248 13.75 10.39 14.38
CA ALA A 248 12.98 10.20 15.61
C ALA A 248 12.96 8.73 16.08
N GLY A 249 13.51 7.79 15.29
CA GLY A 249 13.61 6.37 15.59
C GLY A 249 12.31 5.60 15.33
N VAL A 250 11.36 6.16 14.61
CA VAL A 250 10.15 5.45 14.16
C VAL A 250 10.55 4.45 13.07
N PRO A 251 10.10 3.19 13.13
CA PRO A 251 10.34 2.25 12.04
C PRO A 251 9.74 2.77 10.74
N VAL A 252 10.55 2.80 9.68
CA VAL A 252 10.15 3.22 8.33
C VAL A 252 10.32 2.08 7.37
N VAL A 253 9.34 1.87 6.51
CA VAL A 253 9.39 1.00 5.33
C VAL A 253 9.09 1.85 4.10
N LEU A 254 9.98 1.83 3.11
CA LEU A 254 9.75 2.51 1.83
C LEU A 254 8.92 1.63 0.91
N ASN A 255 7.95 2.23 0.22
CA ASN A 255 7.02 1.53 -0.65
C ASN A 255 6.66 2.37 -1.87
N SER A 256 6.11 1.74 -2.92
CA SER A 256 5.79 2.40 -4.18
C SER A 256 4.32 2.81 -4.36
N ASP A 257 3.41 2.27 -3.53
CA ASP A 257 1.98 2.58 -3.51
C ASP A 257 1.27 2.21 -4.84
N ASP A 258 1.08 3.16 -5.74
CA ASP A 258 0.49 2.99 -7.08
C ASP A 258 1.56 3.29 -8.16
N PRO A 259 2.55 2.41 -8.37
CA PRO A 259 3.79 2.75 -9.07
C PRO A 259 3.59 3.25 -10.50
N ALA A 260 2.65 2.69 -11.26
CA ALA A 260 2.40 3.12 -12.62
C ALA A 260 1.67 4.47 -12.67
N MET A 261 0.85 4.77 -11.67
CA MET A 261 0.13 6.05 -11.59
C MET A 261 1.05 7.18 -11.16
N PHE A 262 2.05 6.90 -10.32
CA PHE A 262 3.01 7.90 -9.82
C PHE A 262 4.32 7.92 -10.63
N GLY A 263 4.47 7.03 -11.62
CA GLY A 263 5.67 6.94 -12.43
C GLY A 263 6.92 6.57 -11.62
N CYS A 264 6.77 5.74 -10.61
CA CYS A 264 7.83 5.34 -9.68
C CYS A 264 8.07 3.82 -9.68
N THR A 265 9.08 3.40 -8.94
CA THR A 265 9.39 2.01 -8.64
C THR A 265 9.90 1.92 -7.22
N LEU A 266 9.81 0.76 -6.57
CA LEU A 266 10.37 0.59 -5.23
C LEU A 266 11.86 0.94 -5.18
N THR A 267 12.65 0.50 -6.17
CA THR A 267 14.06 0.89 -6.26
C THR A 267 14.24 2.40 -6.37
N GLY A 268 13.35 3.08 -7.12
CA GLY A 268 13.33 4.54 -7.23
C GLY A 268 13.07 5.23 -5.88
N GLU A 269 12.19 4.69 -5.04
CA GLU A 269 11.94 5.23 -3.69
C GLU A 269 13.23 5.21 -2.83
N TYR A 270 14.01 4.13 -2.91
CA TYR A 270 15.32 4.05 -2.25
C TYR A 270 16.35 5.02 -2.85
N GLU A 271 16.29 5.27 -4.17
CA GLU A 271 17.12 6.30 -4.83
C GLU A 271 16.75 7.69 -4.34
N LEU A 272 15.44 8.00 -4.21
CA LEU A 272 14.96 9.25 -3.66
C LEU A 272 15.42 9.47 -2.22
N ALA A 273 15.35 8.43 -1.38
CA ALA A 273 15.83 8.47 0.00
C ALA A 273 17.31 8.87 0.07
N ARG A 274 18.14 8.25 -0.75
CA ARG A 274 19.57 8.60 -0.85
C ARG A 274 19.79 10.02 -1.37
N LYS A 275 19.15 10.37 -2.46
CA LYS A 275 19.41 11.60 -3.21
C LYS A 275 18.88 12.85 -2.54
N HIS A 276 17.67 12.79 -2.00
CA HIS A 276 16.96 13.97 -1.49
C HIS A 276 16.91 14.08 0.03
N PHE A 277 17.10 12.96 0.74
CA PHE A 277 17.00 12.92 2.20
C PHE A 277 18.34 12.56 2.88
N GLY A 278 19.40 12.40 2.09
CA GLY A 278 20.76 12.21 2.62
C GLY A 278 20.98 10.86 3.31
N PHE A 279 20.18 9.84 3.01
CA PHE A 279 20.41 8.52 3.57
C PHE A 279 21.71 7.91 3.07
N SER A 280 22.55 7.47 4.00
CA SER A 280 23.79 6.74 3.73
C SER A 280 23.48 5.32 3.19
N ASP A 281 24.48 4.70 2.56
CA ASP A 281 24.35 3.31 2.07
C ASP A 281 23.94 2.34 3.19
N ARG A 282 24.43 2.54 4.42
CA ARG A 282 24.05 1.73 5.58
C ARG A 282 22.58 1.93 5.97
N GLU A 283 22.12 3.17 6.06
CA GLU A 283 20.71 3.46 6.38
C GLU A 283 19.76 2.93 5.31
N ILE A 284 20.19 2.93 4.05
CA ILE A 284 19.44 2.30 2.94
C ILE A 284 19.34 0.77 3.13
N GLU A 285 20.43 0.12 3.55
CA GLU A 285 20.40 -1.31 3.90
C GLU A 285 19.48 -1.58 5.10
N ASP A 286 19.52 -0.72 6.12
CA ASP A 286 18.65 -0.83 7.30
C ASP A 286 17.17 -0.66 6.90
N LEU A 287 16.82 0.29 6.02
CA LEU A 287 15.47 0.46 5.48
C LEU A 287 15.00 -0.79 4.72
N ALA A 288 15.88 -1.40 3.90
CA ALA A 288 15.55 -2.62 3.19
C ALA A 288 15.35 -3.81 4.15
N GLN A 289 16.14 -3.92 5.22
CA GLN A 289 15.95 -4.92 6.25
C GLN A 289 14.66 -4.72 7.04
N ASN A 290 14.30 -3.47 7.34
CA ASN A 290 13.04 -3.11 7.98
C ASN A 290 11.84 -3.61 7.17
N SER A 291 11.89 -3.56 5.83
CA SER A 291 10.78 -4.07 5.00
C SER A 291 10.51 -5.55 5.24
N PHE A 292 11.53 -6.37 5.44
CA PHE A 292 11.37 -7.78 5.80
C PHE A 292 10.97 -7.98 7.26
N HIS A 293 11.51 -7.16 8.16
CA HIS A 293 11.22 -7.24 9.60
C HIS A 293 9.75 -6.98 9.91
N HIS A 294 9.15 -6.02 9.20
CA HIS A 294 7.76 -5.61 9.41
C HIS A 294 6.76 -6.31 8.47
N ALA A 295 7.22 -7.22 7.62
CA ALA A 295 6.35 -8.08 6.83
C ALA A 295 5.51 -8.99 7.73
N PHE A 296 4.22 -9.14 7.42
CA PHE A 296 3.29 -9.88 8.29
C PHE A 296 3.55 -11.39 8.32
N ARG A 297 4.16 -11.95 7.30
CA ARG A 297 4.36 -13.40 7.19
C ARG A 297 5.75 -13.80 6.66
N TYR A 298 6.75 -12.96 6.85
CA TYR A 298 8.12 -13.31 6.48
C TYR A 298 8.79 -14.11 7.60
N ASN A 299 8.90 -15.43 7.41
CA ASN A 299 9.68 -16.29 8.30
C ASN A 299 11.15 -16.20 7.88
N ARG A 300 12.02 -15.77 8.82
CA ARG A 300 13.47 -15.77 8.64
C ARG A 300 14.03 -17.18 8.54
#